data_e1283054ce3e31145aa143400367e1e0
#
_entry.id   e1283054ce3e31145aa143400367e1e0
#
_cell.length_a   1.000
_cell.length_b   1.000
_cell.length_c   1.000
_cell.angle_alpha   90.00
_cell.angle_beta   90.00
_cell.angle_gamma   90.00
#
_symmetry.space_group_name_H-M   'P 1'
#
loop_
_entity.id
_entity.type
_entity.pdbx_description
1 polymer ?
#
loop_
_entity_poly.entity_id
_entity_poly.type
_entity_poly.pdbx_seq_one_letter_code
_entity_poly.pdbx_strand_id
1 'polypeptide(L)'
;ASDVYKRQLLDSAWDELLHIAEETRETDALIFVGLPLRHRGKLYNVAAALNHGRIVGFVPKTYIPNYNEFYEQRQFAGAEEEDVEFVDFLKCEKNEEDEFWDEIPFGTELIFECKEFPEFTVAAELCEDLWVPAPPSIRHAVNGAHIIVNLSASDEMVGKDSYRRTLISGQSARLICGYIYASAGEGESTQDLVFGGQNMIAENGSML
;
A
#
# COMPACT_ATOMS: atom_id res chain seq x y z
N ALA A 1 -22.16 16.15 -11.81
CA ALA A 1 -20.95 16.88 -11.37
C ALA A 1 -20.04 16.01 -10.51
N SER A 2 -20.57 15.35 -9.46
CA SER A 2 -19.74 14.54 -8.56
C SER A 2 -18.95 13.41 -9.24
N ASP A 3 -19.53 12.77 -10.26
CA ASP A 3 -18.87 11.67 -10.97
C ASP A 3 -17.74 12.13 -11.90
N VAL A 4 -17.85 13.36 -12.42
CA VAL A 4 -16.79 13.96 -13.24
C VAL A 4 -15.57 14.29 -12.37
N TYR A 5 -15.77 14.89 -11.20
CA TYR A 5 -14.68 15.17 -10.26
C TYR A 5 -13.99 13.89 -9.76
N LYS A 6 -14.76 12.84 -9.48
CA LYS A 6 -14.20 11.55 -9.09
C LYS A 6 -13.33 10.94 -10.19
N ARG A 7 -13.76 11.02 -11.45
CA ARG A 7 -12.94 10.54 -12.59
C ARG A 7 -11.65 11.36 -12.74
N GLN A 8 -11.76 12.68 -12.70
CA GLN A 8 -10.58 13.55 -12.77
C GLN A 8 -9.59 13.26 -11.66
N LEU A 9 -10.05 13.02 -10.43
CA LEU A 9 -9.18 12.65 -9.31
C LEU A 9 -8.46 11.31 -9.55
N LEU A 10 -9.16 10.31 -10.08
CA LEU A 10 -8.57 9.01 -10.38
C LEU A 10 -7.56 9.11 -11.53
N ASP A 11 -7.90 9.88 -12.57
CA ASP A 11 -7.01 10.12 -13.71
C ASP A 11 -5.75 10.86 -13.25
N SER A 12 -5.90 11.92 -12.43
CA SER A 12 -4.76 12.64 -11.85
C SER A 12 -3.90 11.76 -10.92
N ALA A 13 -4.51 10.92 -10.09
CA ALA A 13 -3.74 10.01 -9.22
C ALA A 13 -2.93 9.00 -10.05
N TRP A 14 -3.47 8.57 -11.17
CA TRP A 14 -2.76 7.71 -12.11
C TRP A 14 -1.60 8.44 -12.80
N ASP A 15 -1.84 9.65 -13.33
CA ASP A 15 -0.81 10.46 -13.96
C ASP A 15 0.36 10.76 -13.00
N GLU A 16 0.06 11.09 -11.74
CA GLU A 16 1.07 11.31 -10.72
C GLU A 16 1.83 10.04 -10.34
N LEU A 17 1.19 8.87 -10.33
CA LEU A 17 1.89 7.60 -10.14
C LEU A 17 2.93 7.37 -11.25
N LEU A 18 2.56 7.62 -12.51
CA LEU A 18 3.47 7.49 -13.65
C LEU A 18 4.61 8.52 -13.57
N HIS A 19 4.31 9.74 -13.12
CA HIS A 19 5.32 10.77 -12.92
C HIS A 19 6.33 10.34 -11.82
N ILE A 20 5.85 9.82 -10.69
CA ILE A 20 6.72 9.28 -9.62
C ILE A 20 7.57 8.13 -10.16
N ALA A 21 6.98 7.21 -10.93
CA ALA A 21 7.72 6.11 -11.52
C ALA A 21 8.86 6.63 -12.41
N GLU A 22 8.59 7.60 -13.29
CA GLU A 22 9.61 8.19 -14.17
C GLU A 22 10.72 8.89 -13.39
N GLU A 23 10.35 9.74 -12.42
CA GLU A 23 11.33 10.47 -11.58
C GLU A 23 12.20 9.54 -10.73
N THR A 24 11.74 8.34 -10.45
CA THR A 24 12.46 7.34 -9.66
C THR A 24 13.15 6.25 -10.49
N ARG A 25 13.20 6.41 -11.81
CA ARG A 25 13.75 5.43 -12.75
C ARG A 25 15.19 5.03 -12.43
N GLU A 26 16.02 6.00 -12.06
CA GLU A 26 17.43 5.78 -11.73
C GLU A 26 17.66 5.36 -10.26
N THR A 27 16.58 5.17 -9.50
CA THR A 27 16.65 4.82 -8.09
C THR A 27 16.55 3.31 -7.90
N ASP A 28 17.60 2.72 -7.32
CA ASP A 28 17.61 1.31 -6.94
C ASP A 28 16.90 1.11 -5.59
N ALA A 29 15.58 1.32 -5.59
CA ALA A 29 14.74 1.17 -4.42
C ALA A 29 13.39 0.56 -4.80
N LEU A 30 12.82 -0.23 -3.90
CA LEU A 30 11.41 -0.62 -3.97
C LEU A 30 10.58 0.46 -3.27
N ILE A 31 9.72 1.16 -4.02
CA ILE A 31 8.94 2.30 -3.56
C ILE A 31 7.46 1.90 -3.54
N PHE A 32 6.76 2.24 -2.46
CA PHE A 32 5.32 2.01 -2.35
C PHE A 32 4.57 3.33 -2.30
N VAL A 33 3.55 3.47 -3.15
CA VAL A 33 2.71 4.68 -3.26
C VAL A 33 1.25 4.30 -3.11
N GLY A 34 0.55 4.96 -2.18
CA GLY A 34 -0.90 4.76 -1.99
C GLY A 34 -1.71 5.53 -3.02
N LEU A 35 -2.68 4.87 -3.67
CA LEU A 35 -3.60 5.53 -4.59
C LEU A 35 -4.95 4.80 -4.69
N PRO A 36 -6.02 5.50 -5.16
CA PRO A 36 -7.26 4.86 -5.55
C PRO A 36 -7.12 4.23 -6.95
N LEU A 37 -7.39 2.95 -7.07
CA LEU A 37 -7.34 2.22 -8.35
C LEU A 37 -8.71 1.63 -8.71
N ARG A 38 -9.16 1.89 -9.93
CA ARG A 38 -10.36 1.24 -10.48
C ARG A 38 -9.97 -0.06 -11.20
N HIS A 39 -10.50 -1.18 -10.71
CA HIS A 39 -10.27 -2.49 -11.30
C HIS A 39 -11.58 -3.28 -11.34
N ARG A 40 -11.90 -3.90 -12.49
CA ARG A 40 -13.11 -4.72 -12.72
C ARG A 40 -14.42 -4.11 -12.18
N GLY A 41 -14.59 -2.80 -12.37
CA GLY A 41 -15.80 -2.07 -11.97
C GLY A 41 -15.89 -1.68 -10.49
N LYS A 42 -14.94 -2.10 -9.66
CA LYS A 42 -14.79 -1.69 -8.26
C LYS A 42 -13.69 -0.64 -8.12
N LEU A 43 -13.73 0.13 -7.04
CA LEU A 43 -12.67 1.06 -6.66
C LEU A 43 -11.95 0.49 -5.43
N TYR A 44 -10.64 0.38 -5.50
CA TYR A 44 -9.79 -0.12 -4.43
C TYR A 44 -8.83 0.97 -3.92
N ASN A 45 -8.54 0.94 -2.64
CA ASN A 45 -7.40 1.62 -2.04
C ASN A 45 -6.21 0.67 -2.17
N VAL A 46 -5.17 1.06 -2.90
CA VAL A 46 -4.05 0.17 -3.20
C VAL A 46 -2.71 0.80 -2.85
N ALA A 47 -1.73 -0.04 -2.57
CA ALA A 47 -0.31 0.32 -2.63
C ALA A 47 0.24 -0.14 -3.99
N ALA A 48 0.70 0.79 -4.80
CA ALA A 48 1.49 0.49 -6.00
C ALA A 48 2.94 0.30 -5.59
N ALA A 49 3.54 -0.79 -5.99
CA ALA A 49 4.97 -1.05 -5.86
C ALA A 49 5.70 -0.61 -7.12
N LEU A 50 6.72 0.23 -6.97
CA LEU A 50 7.53 0.78 -8.05
C LEU A 50 8.99 0.36 -7.88
N ASN A 51 9.64 0.04 -9.01
CA ASN A 51 11.08 -0.20 -9.05
C ASN A 51 11.62 0.16 -10.43
N HIS A 52 12.70 0.93 -10.49
CA HIS A 52 13.36 1.38 -11.72
C HIS A 52 12.38 1.95 -12.78
N GLY A 53 11.48 2.83 -12.36
CA GLY A 53 10.53 3.46 -13.26
C GLY A 53 9.35 2.58 -13.68
N ARG A 54 9.20 1.40 -13.09
CA ARG A 54 8.14 0.45 -13.45
C ARG A 54 7.19 0.20 -12.28
N ILE A 55 5.93 -0.02 -12.58
CA ILE A 55 4.97 -0.55 -11.61
C ILE A 55 5.12 -2.07 -11.62
N VAL A 56 5.51 -2.65 -10.48
CA VAL A 56 5.77 -4.09 -10.35
C VAL A 56 4.63 -4.84 -9.67
N GLY A 57 3.64 -4.15 -9.13
CA GLY A 57 2.44 -4.74 -8.57
C GLY A 57 1.53 -3.75 -7.87
N PHE A 58 0.27 -4.15 -7.67
CA PHE A 58 -0.72 -3.44 -6.86
C PHE A 58 -1.19 -4.34 -5.72
N VAL A 59 -1.04 -3.86 -4.49
CA VAL A 59 -1.55 -4.53 -3.29
C VAL A 59 -2.80 -3.80 -2.81
N PRO A 60 -4.01 -4.37 -2.98
CA PRO A 60 -5.24 -3.74 -2.50
C PRO A 60 -5.43 -3.94 -1.01
N LYS A 61 -6.04 -2.95 -0.35
CA LYS A 61 -6.43 -3.00 1.05
C LYS A 61 -7.48 -4.08 1.27
N THR A 62 -7.25 -4.96 2.24
CA THR A 62 -8.16 -6.06 2.58
C THR A 62 -9.30 -5.59 3.46
N TYR A 63 -9.01 -4.90 4.54
CA TYR A 63 -10.00 -4.47 5.53
C TYR A 63 -10.29 -2.98 5.40
N ILE A 64 -11.53 -2.67 5.03
CA ILE A 64 -11.98 -1.29 4.84
C ILE A 64 -12.70 -0.81 6.11
N PRO A 65 -12.18 0.19 6.84
CA PRO A 65 -12.82 0.70 8.05
C PRO A 65 -14.13 1.41 7.74
N ASN A 66 -15.16 1.14 8.56
CA ASN A 66 -16.48 1.76 8.44
C ASN A 66 -17.12 1.95 9.81
N TYR A 67 -16.41 2.59 10.72
CA TYR A 67 -16.82 2.86 12.09
C TYR A 67 -16.30 4.23 12.53
N ASN A 68 -16.98 4.86 13.47
CA ASN A 68 -16.67 6.19 14.01
C ASN A 68 -16.47 7.22 12.87
N GLU A 69 -15.31 7.85 12.81
CA GLU A 69 -14.87 8.81 11.80
C GLU A 69 -14.55 8.19 10.43
N PHE A 70 -14.39 6.86 10.36
CA PHE A 70 -14.06 6.17 9.12
C PHE A 70 -15.30 5.72 8.38
N TYR A 71 -15.36 6.01 7.08
CA TYR A 71 -16.45 5.65 6.19
C TYR A 71 -15.97 5.26 4.77
N GLU A 72 -14.81 4.63 4.70
CA GLU A 72 -14.16 4.26 3.44
C GLU A 72 -15.01 3.30 2.60
N GLN A 73 -15.83 2.44 3.21
CA GLN A 73 -16.71 1.50 2.50
C GLN A 73 -17.75 2.19 1.60
N ARG A 74 -17.97 3.49 1.76
CA ARG A 74 -18.82 4.26 0.83
C ARG A 74 -18.22 4.37 -0.57
N GLN A 75 -16.92 4.19 -0.71
CA GLN A 75 -16.20 4.41 -1.95
C GLN A 75 -15.32 3.23 -2.36
N PHE A 76 -14.69 2.55 -1.40
CA PHE A 76 -13.74 1.48 -1.65
C PHE A 76 -14.32 0.11 -1.34
N ALA A 77 -14.00 -0.86 -2.19
CA ALA A 77 -14.19 -2.27 -1.91
C ALA A 77 -12.97 -2.83 -1.16
N GLY A 78 -13.21 -3.72 -0.21
CA GLY A 78 -12.17 -4.58 0.34
C GLY A 78 -11.79 -5.62 -0.69
N ALA A 79 -10.51 -5.99 -0.72
CA ALA A 79 -10.07 -7.10 -1.54
C ALA A 79 -10.30 -8.42 -0.80
N GLU A 80 -10.78 -9.41 -1.52
CA GLU A 80 -10.89 -10.78 -1.04
C GLU A 80 -9.59 -11.53 -1.30
N GLU A 81 -9.39 -12.61 -0.54
CA GLU A 81 -8.27 -13.53 -0.73
C GLU A 81 -8.57 -14.41 -1.95
N GLU A 82 -8.34 -13.88 -3.11
CA GLU A 82 -8.50 -14.58 -4.38
C GLU A 82 -7.13 -14.75 -5.06
N ASP A 83 -7.09 -15.56 -6.10
CA ASP A 83 -5.92 -15.69 -6.97
C ASP A 83 -5.46 -14.33 -7.49
N VAL A 84 -4.15 -14.21 -7.71
CA VAL A 84 -3.56 -13.00 -8.26
C VAL A 84 -4.24 -12.65 -9.59
N GLU A 85 -4.80 -11.45 -9.66
CA GLU A 85 -5.36 -10.88 -10.87
C GLU A 85 -4.31 -10.00 -11.57
N PHE A 86 -4.62 -9.56 -12.79
CA PHE A 86 -3.78 -8.65 -13.53
C PHE A 86 -4.55 -7.40 -13.96
N VAL A 87 -3.88 -6.26 -13.88
CA VAL A 87 -4.39 -4.98 -14.38
C VAL A 87 -3.82 -4.75 -15.77
N ASP A 88 -4.71 -4.65 -16.76
CA ASP A 88 -4.30 -4.29 -18.12
C ASP A 88 -3.83 -2.83 -18.16
N PHE A 89 -2.63 -2.62 -18.61
CA PHE A 89 -2.02 -1.29 -18.76
C PHE A 89 -2.46 -0.56 -20.04
N LEU A 90 -3.48 -1.02 -20.74
CA LEU A 90 -3.91 -0.60 -22.08
C LEU A 90 -4.35 0.87 -22.24
N LYS A 91 -4.15 1.76 -21.29
CA LYS A 91 -4.54 3.17 -21.40
C LYS A 91 -3.41 4.15 -21.64
N CYS A 92 -2.16 3.72 -21.70
CA CYS A 92 -1.04 4.59 -22.08
C CYS A 92 -0.71 4.39 -23.55
N GLU A 93 -0.44 5.49 -24.25
CA GLU A 93 0.07 5.44 -25.64
C GLU A 93 1.37 4.63 -25.64
N LYS A 94 1.33 3.48 -26.32
CA LYS A 94 2.48 2.58 -26.43
C LYS A 94 3.57 3.28 -27.23
N ASN A 95 4.72 3.51 -26.62
CA ASN A 95 5.96 3.61 -27.38
C ASN A 95 6.40 2.19 -27.76
N GLU A 96 6.79 1.97 -29.01
CA GLU A 96 7.12 0.64 -29.57
C GLU A 96 8.27 -0.10 -28.85
N GLU A 97 8.91 0.51 -27.85
CA GLU A 97 9.99 -0.05 -27.05
C GLU A 97 9.51 -0.66 -25.72
N ASP A 98 8.22 -0.54 -25.37
CA ASP A 98 7.66 -0.95 -24.06
C ASP A 98 6.88 -2.28 -24.14
N GLU A 99 7.47 -3.33 -24.71
CA GLU A 99 6.86 -4.69 -24.81
C GLU A 99 6.54 -5.37 -23.46
N PHE A 100 6.86 -4.77 -22.31
CA PHE A 100 6.80 -5.42 -20.99
C PHE A 100 5.67 -4.95 -20.06
N TRP A 101 4.74 -4.08 -20.52
CA TRP A 101 3.76 -3.45 -19.64
C TRP A 101 2.33 -4.03 -19.72
N ASP A 102 2.15 -5.18 -20.31
CA ASP A 102 0.80 -5.66 -20.66
C ASP A 102 -0.02 -6.16 -19.44
N GLU A 103 0.62 -6.64 -18.37
CA GLU A 103 -0.09 -7.19 -17.21
C GLU A 103 0.66 -6.90 -15.89
N ILE A 104 0.07 -6.07 -15.02
CA ILE A 104 0.62 -5.78 -13.69
C ILE A 104 -0.11 -6.63 -12.66
N PRO A 105 0.60 -7.41 -11.81
CA PRO A 105 -0.04 -8.23 -10.79
C PRO A 105 -0.84 -7.37 -9.79
N PHE A 106 -2.03 -7.84 -9.45
CA PHE A 106 -2.92 -7.25 -8.48
C PHE A 106 -3.36 -8.32 -7.48
N GLY A 107 -3.04 -8.16 -6.20
CA GLY A 107 -3.41 -9.15 -5.19
C GLY A 107 -2.96 -8.77 -3.79
N THR A 108 -3.66 -9.29 -2.79
CA THR A 108 -3.38 -9.04 -1.37
C THR A 108 -2.15 -9.80 -0.86
N GLU A 109 -1.70 -10.82 -1.57
CA GLU A 109 -0.63 -11.73 -1.13
C GLU A 109 0.66 -11.60 -1.97
N LEU A 110 0.85 -10.46 -2.64
CA LEU A 110 2.07 -10.22 -3.40
C LEU A 110 3.28 -10.10 -2.48
N ILE A 111 4.33 -10.85 -2.81
CA ILE A 111 5.66 -10.75 -2.20
C ILE A 111 6.64 -10.32 -3.28
N PHE A 112 7.39 -9.27 -3.02
CA PHE A 112 8.39 -8.70 -3.92
C PHE A 112 9.77 -9.21 -3.49
N GLU A 113 10.47 -9.87 -4.40
CA GLU A 113 11.79 -10.45 -4.16
C GLU A 113 12.87 -9.63 -4.89
N CYS A 114 13.98 -9.34 -4.22
CA CYS A 114 15.14 -8.74 -4.85
C CYS A 114 15.91 -9.79 -5.66
N LYS A 115 16.10 -9.58 -6.97
CA LYS A 115 16.78 -10.55 -7.85
C LYS A 115 18.23 -10.79 -7.47
N GLU A 116 18.91 -9.73 -7.05
CA GLU A 116 20.33 -9.74 -6.64
C GLU A 116 20.53 -10.34 -5.24
N PHE A 117 19.48 -10.31 -4.42
CA PHE A 117 19.50 -10.83 -3.05
C PHE A 117 18.13 -11.47 -2.70
N PRO A 118 17.90 -12.73 -3.13
CA PRO A 118 16.61 -13.40 -3.00
C PRO A 118 16.07 -13.55 -1.57
N GLU A 119 16.94 -13.49 -0.57
CA GLU A 119 16.54 -13.45 0.83
C GLU A 119 15.89 -12.12 1.23
N PHE A 120 16.03 -11.06 0.43
CA PHE A 120 15.37 -9.79 0.67
C PHE A 120 13.98 -9.79 0.01
N THR A 121 12.97 -10.07 0.82
CA THR A 121 11.58 -10.17 0.39
C THR A 121 10.71 -9.18 1.16
N VAL A 122 9.87 -8.46 0.44
CA VAL A 122 9.01 -7.39 0.97
C VAL A 122 7.55 -7.67 0.61
N ALA A 123 6.65 -7.46 1.57
CA ALA A 123 5.21 -7.44 1.31
C ALA A 123 4.57 -6.17 1.88
N ALA A 124 3.39 -5.80 1.37
CA ALA A 124 2.69 -4.61 1.80
C ALA A 124 1.31 -4.94 2.39
N GLU A 125 0.90 -4.15 3.37
CA GLU A 125 -0.48 -4.08 3.86
C GLU A 125 -0.86 -2.60 4.10
N LEU A 126 -2.14 -2.27 4.19
CA LEU A 126 -2.58 -0.88 4.24
C LEU A 126 -3.37 -0.58 5.51
N CYS A 127 -2.84 0.34 6.32
CA CYS A 127 -3.52 0.99 7.44
C CYS A 127 -4.31 0.03 8.34
N GLU A 128 -5.65 -0.07 8.14
CA GLU A 128 -6.57 -0.91 8.91
C GLU A 128 -6.18 -2.39 8.93
N ASP A 129 -5.50 -2.86 7.90
CA ASP A 129 -5.05 -4.26 7.82
C ASP A 129 -4.20 -4.68 9.04
N LEU A 130 -3.43 -3.76 9.62
CA LEU A 130 -2.67 -4.03 10.86
C LEU A 130 -3.55 -4.15 12.12
N TRP A 131 -4.72 -3.47 12.14
CA TRP A 131 -5.53 -3.31 13.36
C TRP A 131 -6.49 -4.48 13.62
N VAL A 132 -6.68 -5.34 12.64
CA VAL A 132 -7.57 -6.50 12.73
C VAL A 132 -6.92 -7.66 13.48
N PRO A 133 -7.70 -8.61 14.01
CA PRO A 133 -7.16 -9.78 14.73
C PRO A 133 -6.24 -10.68 13.88
N ALA A 134 -6.46 -10.73 12.57
CA ALA A 134 -5.66 -11.51 11.62
C ALA A 134 -5.17 -10.62 10.46
N PRO A 135 -4.12 -9.81 10.67
CA PRO A 135 -3.53 -8.99 9.62
C PRO A 135 -3.02 -9.81 8.44
N PRO A 136 -3.08 -9.29 7.20
CA PRO A 136 -2.49 -9.94 6.02
C PRO A 136 -1.01 -10.26 6.19
N SER A 137 -0.27 -9.43 6.93
CA SER A 137 1.16 -9.65 7.25
C SER A 137 1.46 -11.00 7.92
N ILE A 138 0.48 -11.63 8.58
CA ILE A 138 0.67 -13.00 9.11
C ILE A 138 0.96 -13.98 7.96
N ARG A 139 0.16 -13.93 6.90
CA ARG A 139 0.36 -14.82 5.75
C ARG A 139 1.57 -14.42 4.93
N HIS A 140 1.84 -13.13 4.80
CA HIS A 140 3.06 -12.65 4.15
C HIS A 140 4.30 -13.24 4.81
N ALA A 141 4.41 -13.19 6.14
CA ALA A 141 5.54 -13.74 6.88
C ALA A 141 5.62 -15.27 6.79
N VAL A 142 4.47 -15.98 6.86
CA VAL A 142 4.42 -17.43 6.69
C VAL A 142 4.87 -17.86 5.28
N ASN A 143 4.60 -17.03 4.28
CA ASN A 143 5.02 -17.25 2.89
C ASN A 143 6.41 -16.67 2.57
N GLY A 144 7.16 -16.21 3.56
CA GLY A 144 8.57 -15.85 3.42
C GLY A 144 8.87 -14.36 3.26
N ALA A 145 7.92 -13.46 3.56
CA ALA A 145 8.23 -12.03 3.60
C ALA A 145 9.05 -11.71 4.85
N HIS A 146 10.23 -11.11 4.67
CA HIS A 146 11.12 -10.67 5.74
C HIS A 146 10.86 -9.24 6.19
N ILE A 147 10.30 -8.43 5.30
CA ILE A 147 9.94 -7.03 5.56
C ILE A 147 8.47 -6.82 5.22
N ILE A 148 7.74 -6.21 6.13
CA ILE A 148 6.37 -5.75 5.90
C ILE A 148 6.37 -4.22 5.87
N VAL A 149 5.76 -3.64 4.84
CA VAL A 149 5.51 -2.20 4.76
C VAL A 149 4.03 -1.93 4.95
N ASN A 150 3.69 -0.90 5.73
CA ASN A 150 2.32 -0.47 5.97
C ASN A 150 2.17 1.00 5.61
N LEU A 151 1.32 1.28 4.62
CA LEU A 151 0.97 2.63 4.21
C LEU A 151 -0.31 3.05 4.95
N SER A 152 -0.21 4.07 5.77
CA SER A 152 -1.30 4.50 6.66
C SER A 152 -1.66 5.97 6.48
N ALA A 153 -2.93 6.26 6.74
CA ALA A 153 -3.44 7.58 7.08
C ALA A 153 -4.21 7.44 8.40
N SER A 154 -3.45 7.18 9.47
CA SER A 154 -4.02 6.97 10.80
C SER A 154 -4.21 8.30 11.51
N ASP A 155 -5.45 8.55 11.96
CA ASP A 155 -5.80 9.73 12.73
C ASP A 155 -5.03 9.82 14.05
N GLU A 156 -4.82 11.05 14.52
CA GLU A 156 -4.14 11.32 15.79
C GLU A 156 -5.15 11.50 16.91
N MET A 157 -5.03 10.68 17.94
CA MET A 157 -5.85 10.71 19.16
C MET A 157 -4.97 10.58 20.39
N VAL A 158 -5.44 11.11 21.53
CA VAL A 158 -4.73 11.00 22.82
C VAL A 158 -4.46 9.54 23.15
N GLY A 159 -3.20 9.18 23.31
CA GLY A 159 -2.76 7.82 23.66
C GLY A 159 -2.59 6.85 22.48
N LYS A 160 -3.00 7.24 21.28
CA LYS A 160 -2.90 6.35 20.09
C LYS A 160 -1.45 6.12 19.67
N ASP A 161 -0.56 7.08 19.88
CA ASP A 161 0.88 6.93 19.65
C ASP A 161 1.46 5.70 20.36
N SER A 162 1.26 5.61 21.66
CA SER A 162 1.79 4.49 22.46
C SER A 162 1.18 3.15 22.05
N TYR A 163 -0.12 3.15 21.74
CA TYR A 163 -0.79 1.94 21.27
C TYR A 163 -0.25 1.50 19.91
N ARG A 164 -0.07 2.43 18.99
CA ARG A 164 0.50 2.18 17.65
C ARG A 164 1.91 1.60 17.74
N ARG A 165 2.77 2.17 18.59
CA ARG A 165 4.12 1.63 18.85
C ARG A 165 4.08 0.19 19.38
N THR A 166 3.21 -0.07 20.33
CA THR A 166 3.03 -1.41 20.90
C THR A 166 2.55 -2.41 19.86
N LEU A 167 1.60 -2.00 19.01
CA LEU A 167 1.05 -2.83 17.96
C LEU A 167 2.10 -3.20 16.91
N ILE A 168 2.86 -2.21 16.41
CA ILE A 168 3.90 -2.41 15.41
C ILE A 168 5.05 -3.26 15.96
N SER A 169 5.54 -2.94 17.16
CA SER A 169 6.58 -3.71 17.82
C SER A 169 6.13 -5.17 18.07
N GLY A 170 4.90 -5.36 18.57
CA GLY A 170 4.33 -6.69 18.78
C GLY A 170 4.15 -7.49 17.50
N GLN A 171 3.74 -6.84 16.39
CA GLN A 171 3.59 -7.49 15.10
C GLN A 171 4.96 -7.91 14.53
N SER A 172 5.94 -7.01 14.55
CA SER A 172 7.32 -7.30 14.15
C SER A 172 7.92 -8.47 14.96
N ALA A 173 7.75 -8.48 16.28
CA ALA A 173 8.22 -9.56 17.15
C ALA A 173 7.57 -10.90 16.83
N ARG A 174 6.24 -10.92 16.68
CA ARG A 174 5.48 -12.14 16.42
C ARG A 174 5.81 -12.76 15.06
N LEU A 175 6.05 -11.93 14.05
CA LEU A 175 6.34 -12.37 12.68
C LEU A 175 7.84 -12.55 12.42
N ILE A 176 8.70 -12.15 13.35
CA ILE A 176 10.17 -12.18 13.22
C ILE A 176 10.58 -11.46 11.92
N CYS A 177 10.12 -10.23 11.74
CA CYS A 177 10.32 -9.45 10.52
C CYS A 177 10.70 -8.00 10.82
N GLY A 178 11.24 -7.32 9.80
CA GLY A 178 11.26 -5.87 9.75
C GLY A 178 9.84 -5.35 9.46
N TYR A 179 9.37 -4.38 10.24
CA TYR A 179 8.07 -3.74 10.00
C TYR A 179 8.24 -2.24 9.83
N ILE A 180 7.90 -1.73 8.65
CA ILE A 180 8.02 -0.33 8.27
C ILE A 180 6.62 0.27 8.20
N TYR A 181 6.35 1.27 9.02
CA TYR A 181 5.07 1.97 9.07
C TYR A 181 5.26 3.42 8.63
N ALA A 182 4.60 3.81 7.55
CA ALA A 182 4.58 5.17 7.04
C ALA A 182 3.18 5.75 7.13
N SER A 183 3.03 6.91 7.75
CA SER A 183 1.72 7.54 7.98
C SER A 183 1.65 8.95 7.41
N ALA A 184 0.47 9.31 6.92
CA ALA A 184 0.12 10.68 6.53
C ALA A 184 0.38 11.67 7.66
N GLY A 185 0.79 12.88 7.31
CA GLY A 185 1.14 13.93 8.25
C GLY A 185 0.74 15.32 7.78
N GLU A 186 1.57 16.31 8.10
CA GLU A 186 1.35 17.69 7.69
C GLU A 186 1.22 17.80 6.16
N GLY A 187 0.23 18.55 5.72
CA GLY A 187 -0.07 18.74 4.29
C GLY A 187 -1.12 17.77 3.72
N GLU A 188 -1.48 16.72 4.47
CA GLU A 188 -2.56 15.83 4.07
C GLU A 188 -3.92 16.52 4.15
N SER A 189 -4.81 16.16 3.21
CA SER A 189 -6.18 16.68 3.19
C SER A 189 -7.00 16.10 4.34
N THR A 190 -7.60 16.98 5.14
CA THR A 190 -8.41 16.60 6.30
C THR A 190 -9.83 17.13 6.19
N GLN A 191 -10.81 16.35 6.64
CA GLN A 191 -12.15 16.82 6.96
C GLN A 191 -12.39 16.72 8.48
N ASP A 192 -12.57 15.50 8.95
CA ASP A 192 -12.89 15.17 10.34
C ASP A 192 -11.67 14.64 11.11
N LEU A 193 -10.54 14.45 10.43
CA LEU A 193 -9.34 13.80 10.94
C LEU A 193 -8.15 14.77 10.94
N VAL A 194 -7.22 14.53 11.86
CA VAL A 194 -5.87 15.10 11.83
C VAL A 194 -4.87 13.96 11.87
N PHE A 195 -3.77 14.13 11.15
CA PHE A 195 -2.74 13.10 10.99
C PHE A 195 -1.43 13.51 11.65
N GLY A 196 -0.85 12.63 12.46
CA GLY A 196 0.36 12.91 13.23
C GLY A 196 1.67 12.72 12.46
N GLY A 197 1.65 12.11 11.28
CA GLY A 197 2.85 11.84 10.47
C GLY A 197 3.83 10.88 11.15
N GLN A 198 3.34 10.00 12.01
CA GLN A 198 4.19 9.10 12.76
C GLN A 198 4.72 7.98 11.87
N ASN A 199 6.03 8.01 11.59
CA ASN A 199 6.73 6.96 10.86
C ASN A 199 7.55 6.13 11.83
N MET A 200 7.58 4.81 11.64
CA MET A 200 8.25 3.87 12.55
C MET A 200 8.85 2.71 11.79
N ILE A 201 9.99 2.24 12.32
CA ILE A 201 10.61 0.99 11.87
C ILE A 201 10.81 0.13 13.12
N ALA A 202 10.36 -1.11 13.04
CA ALA A 202 10.62 -2.10 14.08
C ALA A 202 11.28 -3.34 13.48
N GLU A 203 12.19 -3.95 14.21
CA GLU A 203 12.83 -5.22 13.84
C GLU A 203 12.79 -6.17 15.03
N ASN A 204 12.23 -7.36 14.82
CA ASN A 204 12.11 -8.40 15.85
C ASN A 204 11.58 -7.87 17.19
N GLY A 205 10.63 -6.94 17.15
CA GLY A 205 10.01 -6.32 18.31
C GLY A 205 10.73 -5.11 18.90
N SER A 206 11.88 -4.76 18.39
CA SER A 206 12.62 -3.56 18.79
C SER A 206 12.31 -2.40 17.85
N MET A 207 11.96 -1.25 18.42
CA MET A 207 11.84 0.00 17.63
C MET A 207 13.25 0.51 17.30
N LEU A 208 13.47 0.88 16.04
CA LEU A 208 14.74 1.42 15.55
C LEU A 208 14.77 2.95 15.55
#